data_9baa2b9d338a17bf3a97a761a10be825
#
_entry.id   9baa2b9d338a17bf3a97a761a10be825
#
_cell.length_a   1.000
_cell.length_b   1.000
_cell.length_c   1.000
_cell.angle_alpha   90.00
_cell.angle_beta   90.00
_cell.angle_gamma   90.00
#
_symmetry.space_group_name_H-M   'P 1'
#
loop_
_entity.id
_entity.type
_entity.pdbx_description
1 polymer ?
#
loop_
_entity_poly.entity_id
_entity_poly.type
_entity_poly.pdbx_seq_one_letter_code
_entity_poly.pdbx_strand_id
1 'polypeptide(L)'
;MDIPRPETGPETHEHRLKRMRMRSWRRGTKEMDLILGPYADTRLGGMDAAALDLFDALLDENDQDLYRWVSGQAAPPDRFAALIAELAR
;
A
#
# COMPACT_ATOMS: atom_id res chain seq x y z
N MET A 1 -22.90 -6.38 21.49
CA MET A 1 -23.35 -5.31 20.70
C MET A 1 -22.43 -5.09 19.54
N ASP A 2 -23.06 -4.82 18.53
CA ASP A 2 -22.30 -4.63 17.40
C ASP A 2 -21.77 -3.24 17.35
N ILE A 3 -20.55 -3.13 17.04
CA ILE A 3 -19.95 -1.85 16.95
C ILE A 3 -20.43 -1.17 15.71
N PRO A 4 -20.83 0.07 15.80
CA PRO A 4 -21.18 0.79 14.60
C PRO A 4 -19.97 0.77 13.69
N ARG A 5 -20.19 0.32 12.53
CA ARG A 5 -19.10 0.04 11.67
C ARG A 5 -18.98 1.10 10.63
N PRO A 6 -17.78 1.48 10.31
CA PRO A 6 -17.60 2.42 9.22
C PRO A 6 -18.20 1.91 7.93
N GLU A 7 -18.32 0.62 7.85
CA GLU A 7 -18.83 0.05 6.62
C GLU A 7 -20.30 0.28 6.44
N THR A 8 -20.99 0.81 7.43
CA THR A 8 -22.36 1.23 7.18
C THR A 8 -22.40 2.39 6.20
N GLY A 9 -21.25 2.96 5.89
CA GLY A 9 -21.13 3.99 4.91
C GLY A 9 -19.75 3.89 4.27
N PRO A 10 -19.45 4.77 3.31
CA PRO A 10 -18.14 4.76 2.67
C PRO A 10 -17.06 5.03 3.71
N GLU A 11 -15.93 4.42 3.51
CA GLU A 11 -14.76 4.68 4.33
C GLU A 11 -14.36 6.15 4.16
N THR A 12 -14.11 6.84 5.27
CA THR A 12 -13.68 8.22 5.17
C THR A 12 -12.24 8.27 4.65
N HIS A 13 -11.87 9.43 4.11
CA HIS A 13 -10.51 9.61 3.61
C HIS A 13 -9.48 9.38 4.72
N GLU A 14 -9.74 9.91 5.91
CA GLU A 14 -8.81 9.74 7.03
C GLU A 14 -8.69 8.29 7.44
N HIS A 15 -9.80 7.57 7.50
CA HIS A 15 -9.76 6.16 7.85
C HIS A 15 -9.03 5.36 6.78
N ARG A 16 -9.21 5.72 5.52
CA ARG A 16 -8.52 5.04 4.43
C ARG A 16 -7.01 5.21 4.55
N LEU A 17 -6.55 6.42 4.78
CA LEU A 17 -5.13 6.67 4.93
C LEU A 17 -4.55 5.91 6.12
N LYS A 18 -5.28 5.90 7.24
CA LYS A 18 -4.82 5.18 8.42
C LYS A 18 -4.74 3.69 8.14
N ARG A 19 -5.76 3.11 7.53
CA ARG A 19 -5.77 1.71 7.18
C ARG A 19 -4.60 1.35 6.27
N MET A 20 -4.39 2.15 5.24
CA MET A 20 -3.33 1.89 4.28
C MET A 20 -1.94 2.03 4.92
N ARG A 21 -1.77 3.02 5.80
CA ARG A 21 -0.50 3.20 6.51
C ARG A 21 -0.21 2.00 7.40
N MET A 22 -1.22 1.54 8.13
CA MET A 22 -1.03 0.38 8.99
C MET A 22 -0.70 -0.87 8.20
N ARG A 23 -1.36 -1.08 7.07
CA ARG A 23 -1.06 -2.23 6.23
C ARG A 23 0.35 -2.14 5.66
N SER A 24 0.83 -0.94 5.38
CA SER A 24 2.17 -0.75 4.85
C SER A 24 3.25 -1.11 5.86
N TRP A 25 2.97 -0.90 7.14
CA TRP A 25 3.92 -1.19 8.21
C TRP A 25 3.79 -2.59 8.79
N ARG A 26 2.78 -3.35 8.40
CA ARG A 26 2.52 -4.67 8.98
C ARG A 26 2.37 -5.71 7.90
N ARG A 27 3.41 -5.82 7.10
CA ARG A 27 3.37 -6.74 5.95
C ARG A 27 3.67 -8.19 6.33
N GLY A 28 4.32 -8.41 7.45
CA GLY A 28 4.70 -9.75 7.84
C GLY A 28 6.16 -10.06 7.59
N THR A 29 6.85 -9.23 6.82
CA THR A 29 8.30 -9.31 6.69
C THR A 29 8.88 -7.95 6.95
N LYS A 30 10.03 -7.94 7.61
CA LYS A 30 10.67 -6.68 7.96
C LYS A 30 11.08 -5.91 6.72
N GLU A 31 11.53 -6.62 5.69
CA GLU A 31 11.95 -5.97 4.46
C GLU A 31 10.82 -5.18 3.85
N MET A 32 9.64 -5.77 3.76
CA MET A 32 8.52 -5.07 3.15
C MET A 32 7.98 -3.97 4.03
N ASP A 33 8.00 -4.15 5.35
CA ASP A 33 7.63 -3.08 6.27
C ASP A 33 8.51 -1.86 6.04
N LEU A 34 9.81 -2.07 5.88
CA LEU A 34 10.76 -0.96 5.73
C LEU A 34 10.71 -0.33 4.34
N ILE A 35 10.16 -1.02 3.36
CA ILE A 35 9.97 -0.47 2.02
C ILE A 35 8.66 0.30 1.95
N LEU A 36 7.56 -0.31 2.36
CA LEU A 36 6.24 0.27 2.21
C LEU A 36 5.88 1.26 3.30
N GLY A 37 6.33 1.02 4.54
CA GLY A 37 5.99 1.88 5.65
C GLY A 37 6.43 3.31 5.46
N PRO A 38 7.74 3.56 5.27
CA PRO A 38 8.21 4.94 5.06
C PRO A 38 7.62 5.59 3.81
N TYR A 39 7.42 4.81 2.75
CA TYR A 39 6.79 5.34 1.55
C TYR A 39 5.38 5.83 1.87
N ALA A 40 4.61 5.01 2.59
CA ALA A 40 3.26 5.42 2.98
C ALA A 40 3.28 6.67 3.83
N ASP A 41 4.18 6.73 4.80
CA ASP A 41 4.25 7.88 5.70
C ASP A 41 4.54 9.18 4.96
N THR A 42 5.32 9.12 3.89
CA THR A 42 5.71 10.34 3.19
C THR A 42 4.83 10.66 2.00
N ARG A 43 4.14 9.67 1.42
CA ARG A 43 3.49 9.87 0.14
C ARG A 43 1.97 9.79 0.18
N LEU A 44 1.39 9.06 1.13
CA LEU A 44 -0.06 8.86 1.12
C LEU A 44 -0.83 10.16 1.19
N GLY A 45 -0.39 11.09 2.01
CA GLY A 45 -1.11 12.33 2.20
C GLY A 45 -1.21 13.20 0.96
N GLY A 46 -0.31 13.01 0.01
CA GLY A 46 -0.31 13.78 -1.23
C GLY A 46 -0.91 13.07 -2.43
N MET A 47 -1.42 11.86 -2.24
CA MET A 47 -1.97 11.10 -3.35
C MET A 47 -3.38 11.50 -3.69
N ASP A 48 -3.69 11.56 -4.98
CA ASP A 48 -5.08 11.72 -5.41
C ASP A 48 -5.79 10.37 -5.33
N ALA A 49 -7.08 10.36 -5.68
CA ALA A 49 -7.89 9.15 -5.54
C ALA A 49 -7.35 8.01 -6.39
N ALA A 50 -6.90 8.30 -7.59
CA ALA A 50 -6.38 7.24 -8.48
C ALA A 50 -5.10 6.63 -7.92
N ALA A 51 -4.22 7.47 -7.37
CA ALA A 51 -2.98 6.99 -6.79
C ALA A 51 -3.25 6.16 -5.53
N LEU A 52 -4.21 6.58 -4.72
CA LEU A 52 -4.60 5.81 -3.54
C LEU A 52 -5.19 4.47 -3.92
N ASP A 53 -6.02 4.44 -4.95
CA ASP A 53 -6.61 3.19 -5.42
C ASP A 53 -5.53 2.22 -5.86
N LEU A 54 -4.54 2.72 -6.58
CA LEU A 54 -3.45 1.88 -7.08
C LEU A 54 -2.60 1.33 -5.93
N PHE A 55 -2.25 2.19 -4.98
CA PHE A 55 -1.45 1.75 -3.85
C PHE A 55 -2.22 0.77 -2.97
N ASP A 56 -3.51 1.02 -2.78
CA ASP A 56 -4.37 0.10 -2.03
C ASP A 56 -4.41 -1.27 -2.71
N ALA A 57 -4.51 -1.30 -4.03
CA ALA A 57 -4.46 -2.53 -4.78
C ALA A 57 -3.12 -3.24 -4.63
N LEU A 58 -2.03 -2.48 -4.60
CA LEU A 58 -0.70 -3.06 -4.40
C LEU A 58 -0.61 -3.73 -3.03
N LEU A 59 -1.22 -3.14 -2.01
CA LEU A 59 -1.19 -3.72 -0.67
C LEU A 59 -1.90 -5.07 -0.58
N ASP A 60 -2.73 -5.41 -1.56
CA ASP A 60 -3.38 -6.72 -1.61
C ASP A 60 -2.47 -7.81 -2.18
N GLU A 61 -1.33 -7.45 -2.74
CA GLU A 61 -0.39 -8.44 -3.28
C GLU A 61 0.42 -9.06 -2.14
N ASN A 62 0.90 -10.27 -2.36
CA ASN A 62 1.67 -10.91 -1.30
C ASN A 62 3.11 -10.39 -1.26
N ASP A 63 3.73 -10.54 -0.09
CA ASP A 63 5.05 -9.97 0.14
C ASP A 63 6.14 -10.56 -0.73
N GLN A 64 6.03 -11.84 -1.05
CA GLN A 64 7.05 -12.48 -1.88
C GLN A 64 7.06 -11.87 -3.28
N ASP A 65 5.87 -11.65 -3.85
CA ASP A 65 5.79 -11.03 -5.16
C ASP A 65 6.27 -9.58 -5.10
N LEU A 66 5.82 -8.84 -4.09
CA LEU A 66 6.24 -7.46 -3.94
C LEU A 66 7.76 -7.34 -3.84
N TYR A 67 8.36 -8.20 -3.05
CA TYR A 67 9.81 -8.15 -2.88
C TYR A 67 10.54 -8.47 -4.20
N ARG A 68 10.03 -9.45 -4.93
CA ARG A 68 10.65 -9.78 -6.22
C ARG A 68 10.57 -8.62 -7.20
N TRP A 69 9.45 -7.92 -7.20
CA TRP A 69 9.30 -6.76 -8.10
C TRP A 69 10.21 -5.62 -7.67
N VAL A 70 10.22 -5.29 -6.38
CA VAL A 70 11.01 -4.17 -5.87
C VAL A 70 12.50 -4.45 -6.02
N SER A 71 12.92 -5.69 -5.82
CA SER A 71 14.33 -6.06 -5.91
C SER A 71 14.79 -6.31 -7.35
N GLY A 72 13.87 -6.27 -8.31
CA GLY A 72 14.24 -6.45 -9.71
C GLY A 72 14.33 -7.89 -10.16
N GLN A 73 13.91 -8.84 -9.31
CA GLN A 73 13.98 -10.25 -9.65
C GLN A 73 12.92 -10.66 -10.65
N ALA A 74 11.80 -9.93 -10.70
CA ALA A 74 10.73 -10.21 -11.62
C ALA A 74 10.06 -8.90 -12.01
N ALA A 75 9.48 -8.85 -13.20
CA ALA A 75 8.77 -7.66 -13.64
C ALA A 75 7.40 -7.62 -13.00
N PRO A 76 6.97 -6.45 -12.49
CA PRO A 76 5.62 -6.31 -11.95
C PRO A 76 4.58 -6.25 -13.05
N PRO A 77 3.31 -6.46 -12.71
CA PRO A 77 2.24 -6.15 -13.67
C PRO A 77 2.34 -4.70 -14.14
N ASP A 78 1.90 -4.46 -15.36
CA ASP A 78 2.04 -3.14 -15.97
C ASP A 78 1.44 -2.04 -15.10
N ARG A 79 0.29 -2.30 -14.48
CA ARG A 79 -0.37 -1.26 -13.68
C ARG A 79 0.46 -0.83 -12.48
N PHE A 80 1.35 -1.68 -11.99
CA PHE A 80 2.20 -1.36 -10.85
C PHE A 80 3.60 -0.92 -11.22
N ALA A 81 3.93 -0.92 -12.50
CA ALA A 81 5.33 -0.72 -12.92
C ALA A 81 5.91 0.61 -12.41
N ALA A 82 5.17 1.70 -12.57
CA ALA A 82 5.67 3.00 -12.13
C ALA A 82 5.78 3.08 -10.61
N LEU A 83 4.79 2.51 -9.91
CA LEU A 83 4.80 2.51 -8.46
C LEU A 83 5.95 1.68 -7.91
N ILE A 84 6.17 0.50 -8.49
CA ILE A 84 7.28 -0.34 -8.08
C ILE A 84 8.62 0.38 -8.32
N ALA A 85 8.74 1.09 -9.43
CA ALA A 85 9.96 1.85 -9.71
C ALA A 85 10.22 2.91 -8.64
N GLU A 86 9.17 3.55 -8.13
CA GLU A 86 9.32 4.49 -7.03
C GLU A 86 9.76 3.80 -5.75
N LEU A 87 9.16 2.65 -5.46
CA LEU A 87 9.49 1.92 -4.24
C LEU A 87 10.92 1.38 -4.26
N ALA A 88 11.44 1.11 -5.42
CA ALA A 88 12.76 0.51 -5.58
C ALA A 88 13.90 1.52 -5.45
N ARG A 89 13.58 2.81 -5.36
CA ARG A 89 14.61 3.85 -5.33
C ARG A 89 15.31 4.00 -4.01
#